data_30e255760c83b9277c8fa7cbf380cf40
#
_entry.id   30e255760c83b9277c8fa7cbf380cf40
#
_cell.length_a   1.000
_cell.length_b   1.000
_cell.length_c   1.000
_cell.angle_alpha   90.00
_cell.angle_beta   90.00
_cell.angle_gamma   90.00
#
_symmetry.space_group_name_H-M   'P 1'
#
loop_
_entity.id
_entity.type
_entity.pdbx_description
1 polymer ?
#
loop_
_entity_poly.entity_id
_entity_poly.type
_entity_poly.pdbx_seq_one_letter_code
_entity_poly.pdbx_strand_id
1 'polypeptide(L)'
;MLIYNTPTHITAFSTTRDGGVSIDMPALIMPLHQTHETVTKIIDEAFLRQNPLEQALALDGVDALSTHLSNLCICVRTADCTPIMLWDDTTHVISAIHAGWKGTVKRIAESNIDVLR
;
A
#
# COMPACT_ATOMS: atom_id res chain seq x y z
N MET A 1 -17.89 -1.42 3.46
CA MET A 1 -16.47 -1.44 3.89
C MET A 1 -16.25 -2.62 4.82
N LEU A 2 -15.16 -3.35 4.64
CA LEU A 2 -14.78 -4.47 5.48
C LEU A 2 -13.53 -4.10 6.28
N ILE A 3 -13.62 -4.18 7.61
CA ILE A 3 -12.49 -3.90 8.51
C ILE A 3 -11.92 -5.22 9.01
N TYR A 4 -10.61 -5.38 8.87
CA TYR A 4 -9.92 -6.60 9.28
C TYR A 4 -9.47 -6.51 10.74
N ASN A 5 -9.35 -7.67 11.38
CA ASN A 5 -8.87 -7.77 12.75
C ASN A 5 -7.34 -7.61 12.76
N THR A 6 -6.87 -6.53 13.40
CA THR A 6 -5.45 -6.16 13.44
C THR A 6 -5.09 -5.69 14.84
N PRO A 7 -3.78 -5.56 15.16
CA PRO A 7 -3.35 -4.90 16.41
C PRO A 7 -3.91 -3.48 16.54
N THR A 8 -4.02 -2.98 17.75
CA THR A 8 -4.71 -1.71 18.05
C THR A 8 -4.12 -0.49 17.35
N HIS A 9 -2.82 -0.51 17.04
CA HIS A 9 -2.14 0.61 16.38
C HIS A 9 -2.19 0.53 14.85
N ILE A 10 -2.82 -0.50 14.29
CA ILE A 10 -2.96 -0.70 12.84
C ILE A 10 -4.44 -0.81 12.51
N THR A 11 -4.86 -0.12 11.46
CA THR A 11 -6.19 -0.27 10.89
C THR A 11 -6.05 -0.77 9.46
N ALA A 12 -6.69 -1.88 9.14
CA ALA A 12 -6.69 -2.44 7.80
C ALA A 12 -8.13 -2.65 7.34
N PHE A 13 -8.41 -2.26 6.10
CA PHE A 13 -9.77 -2.34 5.57
C PHE A 13 -9.78 -2.47 4.04
N SER A 14 -10.91 -2.92 3.53
CA SER A 14 -11.19 -2.90 2.09
C SER A 14 -12.50 -2.16 1.85
N THR A 15 -12.59 -1.47 0.72
CA THR A 15 -13.83 -0.83 0.28
C THR A 15 -14.41 -1.58 -0.91
N THR A 16 -15.69 -1.35 -1.17
CA THR A 16 -16.35 -1.82 -2.38
C THR A 16 -16.23 -0.75 -3.48
N ARG A 17 -16.82 -1.02 -4.65
CA ARG A 17 -16.90 -0.05 -5.75
C ARG A 17 -17.51 1.27 -5.34
N ASP A 18 -18.45 1.25 -4.40
CA ASP A 18 -19.12 2.46 -3.93
C ASP A 18 -18.20 3.38 -3.13
N GLY A 19 -17.02 2.88 -2.74
CA GLY A 19 -16.00 3.68 -2.08
C GLY A 19 -16.38 4.20 -0.69
N GLY A 20 -17.43 3.64 -0.09
CA GLY A 20 -17.88 4.08 1.22
C GLY A 20 -16.85 3.79 2.30
N VAL A 21 -16.42 4.82 3.02
CA VAL A 21 -15.49 4.72 4.13
C VAL A 21 -16.15 5.28 5.37
N SER A 22 -16.26 4.47 6.41
CA SER A 22 -16.94 4.84 7.66
C SER A 22 -15.97 5.16 8.81
N ILE A 23 -14.69 5.29 8.53
CA ILE A 23 -13.67 5.68 9.50
C ILE A 23 -13.01 6.99 9.08
N ASP A 24 -12.49 7.73 10.05
CA ASP A 24 -11.66 8.89 9.75
C ASP A 24 -10.34 8.41 9.18
N MET A 25 -10.01 8.87 7.98
CA MET A 25 -8.76 8.52 7.32
C MET A 25 -7.77 9.68 7.38
N PRO A 26 -6.52 9.37 7.71
CA PRO A 26 -5.44 10.33 7.50
C PRO A 26 -5.15 10.49 6.00
N ALA A 27 -4.06 11.18 5.66
CA ALA A 27 -3.65 11.38 4.28
C ALA A 27 -3.56 10.04 3.53
N LEU A 28 -4.20 9.97 2.37
CA LEU A 28 -4.27 8.77 1.55
C LEU A 28 -3.19 8.80 0.47
N ILE A 29 -2.39 7.73 0.41
CA ILE A 29 -1.37 7.53 -0.61
C ILE A 29 -1.75 6.29 -1.42
N MET A 30 -1.95 6.46 -2.72
CA MET A 30 -2.37 5.38 -3.61
C MET A 30 -1.80 5.58 -5.00
N PRO A 31 -1.24 4.53 -5.64
CA PRO A 31 -0.81 4.63 -7.03
C PRO A 31 -1.99 4.89 -7.95
N LEU A 32 -1.84 5.81 -8.90
CA LEU A 32 -2.86 6.06 -9.91
C LEU A 32 -2.87 4.98 -10.99
N HIS A 33 -1.71 4.43 -11.29
CA HIS A 33 -1.54 3.46 -12.36
C HIS A 33 -0.64 2.32 -11.89
N GLN A 34 -1.23 1.15 -11.68
CA GLN A 34 -0.55 -0.08 -11.28
C GLN A 34 -0.22 -0.89 -12.54
N THR A 35 0.99 -1.43 -12.62
CA THR A 35 1.48 -2.10 -13.83
C THR A 35 1.45 -3.61 -13.76
N HIS A 36 1.00 -4.18 -12.64
CA HIS A 36 0.96 -5.63 -12.42
C HIS A 36 2.34 -6.30 -12.44
N GLU A 37 3.35 -5.54 -12.01
CA GLU A 37 4.73 -6.00 -11.90
C GLU A 37 5.12 -6.23 -10.43
N THR A 38 6.34 -5.87 -10.03
CA THR A 38 6.86 -6.11 -8.69
C THR A 38 7.45 -4.86 -8.05
N VAL A 39 7.09 -3.67 -8.53
CA VAL A 39 7.68 -2.42 -8.04
C VAL A 39 7.09 -2.03 -6.70
N THR A 40 7.94 -1.85 -5.71
CA THR A 40 7.58 -1.39 -4.36
C THR A 40 8.12 0.02 -4.15
N LYS A 41 7.28 0.92 -3.61
CA LYS A 41 7.68 2.26 -3.20
C LYS A 41 7.60 2.38 -1.68
N ILE A 42 8.68 2.82 -1.06
CA ILE A 42 8.70 3.15 0.36
C ILE A 42 8.29 4.61 0.52
N ILE A 43 7.25 4.83 1.33
CA ILE A 43 6.75 6.17 1.64
C ILE A 43 7.43 6.63 2.92
N ASP A 44 8.34 7.57 2.79
CA ASP A 44 9.12 8.13 3.88
C ASP A 44 8.93 9.65 3.97
N GLU A 45 9.64 10.29 4.87
CA GLU A 45 9.55 11.73 5.06
C GLU A 45 9.97 12.50 3.80
N ALA A 46 10.95 11.98 3.05
CA ALA A 46 11.40 12.59 1.80
C ALA A 46 10.28 12.60 0.76
N PHE A 47 9.53 11.50 0.65
CA PHE A 47 8.36 11.43 -0.24
C PHE A 47 7.31 12.48 0.15
N LEU A 48 7.01 12.61 1.44
CA LEU A 48 6.00 13.54 1.91
C LEU A 48 6.37 15.01 1.69
N ARG A 49 7.66 15.32 1.58
CA ARG A 49 8.13 16.68 1.27
C ARG A 49 8.02 17.05 -0.20
N GLN A 50 7.78 16.08 -1.07
CA GLN A 50 7.60 16.35 -2.51
C GLN A 50 6.27 17.03 -2.76
N ASN A 51 6.17 17.79 -3.86
CA ASN A 51 4.89 18.37 -4.27
C ASN A 51 3.96 17.29 -4.87
N PRO A 52 2.66 17.59 -5.04
CA PRO A 52 1.71 16.58 -5.54
C PRO A 52 2.07 15.97 -6.89
N LEU A 53 2.65 16.74 -7.80
CA LEU A 53 3.07 16.21 -9.11
C LEU A 53 4.24 15.24 -8.96
N GLU A 54 5.24 15.60 -8.17
CA GLU A 54 6.39 14.72 -7.89
C GLU A 54 5.95 13.42 -7.22
N GLN A 55 5.01 13.50 -6.27
CA GLN A 55 4.46 12.32 -5.61
C GLN A 55 3.73 11.42 -6.62
N ALA A 56 2.90 11.99 -7.48
CA ALA A 56 2.18 11.23 -8.49
C ALA A 56 3.12 10.52 -9.46
N LEU A 57 4.19 11.20 -9.89
CA LEU A 57 5.19 10.61 -10.78
C LEU A 57 5.96 9.48 -10.09
N ALA A 58 6.30 9.65 -8.81
CA ALA A 58 7.00 8.63 -8.04
C ALA A 58 6.16 7.36 -7.82
N LEU A 59 4.84 7.49 -7.83
CA LEU A 59 3.92 6.38 -7.64
C LEU A 59 3.46 5.72 -8.94
N ASP A 60 3.82 6.27 -10.09
CA ASP A 60 3.43 5.71 -11.37
C ASP A 60 4.10 4.35 -11.58
N GLY A 61 3.30 3.33 -11.92
CA GLY A 61 3.81 1.99 -12.15
C GLY A 61 4.12 1.18 -10.88
N VAL A 62 3.76 1.68 -9.71
CA VAL A 62 4.03 1.01 -8.44
C VAL A 62 2.89 0.05 -8.10
N ASP A 63 3.22 -1.16 -7.68
CA ASP A 63 2.26 -2.20 -7.31
C ASP A 63 2.24 -2.50 -5.81
N ALA A 64 3.14 -1.93 -5.04
CA ALA A 64 3.18 -2.09 -3.60
C ALA A 64 3.69 -0.83 -2.91
N LEU A 65 3.09 -0.50 -1.79
CA LEU A 65 3.49 0.61 -0.94
C LEU A 65 3.85 0.10 0.45
N SER A 66 4.88 0.68 1.05
CA SER A 66 5.28 0.38 2.42
C SER A 66 5.65 1.65 3.15
N THR A 67 5.37 1.71 4.43
CA THR A 67 5.75 2.86 5.26
C THR A 67 5.93 2.44 6.71
N HIS A 68 6.80 3.16 7.43
CA HIS A 68 6.93 3.08 8.88
C HIS A 68 6.31 4.31 9.56
N LEU A 69 5.81 5.25 8.77
CA LEU A 69 5.25 6.49 9.30
C LEU A 69 3.85 6.29 9.85
N SER A 70 3.52 7.07 10.88
CA SER A 70 2.18 7.12 11.45
C SER A 70 1.30 8.12 10.73
N ASN A 71 -0.02 7.98 10.91
CA ASN A 71 -1.02 8.89 10.34
C ASN A 71 -1.01 8.94 8.81
N LEU A 72 -0.71 7.80 8.19
CA LEU A 72 -0.82 7.61 6.75
C LEU A 72 -1.71 6.42 6.45
N CYS A 73 -2.48 6.53 5.38
CA CYS A 73 -3.22 5.42 4.81
C CYS A 73 -2.62 5.07 3.45
N ILE A 74 -2.01 3.90 3.33
CA ILE A 74 -1.48 3.40 2.06
C ILE A 74 -2.48 2.42 1.47
N CYS A 75 -2.73 2.53 0.17
CA CYS A 75 -3.75 1.74 -0.52
C CYS A 75 -3.27 1.24 -1.86
N VAL A 76 -3.80 0.10 -2.25
CA VAL A 76 -3.75 -0.37 -3.62
C VAL A 76 -5.17 -0.70 -4.08
N ARG A 77 -5.39 -0.68 -5.39
CA ARG A 77 -6.67 -1.04 -5.98
C ARG A 77 -6.60 -2.44 -6.55
N THR A 78 -7.64 -3.22 -6.30
CA THR A 78 -7.75 -4.57 -6.84
C THR A 78 -9.14 -4.77 -7.43
N ALA A 79 -9.24 -5.57 -8.49
CA ALA A 79 -10.50 -6.08 -9.01
C ALA A 79 -10.43 -7.60 -8.96
N ASP A 80 -9.70 -8.21 -9.89
CA ASP A 80 -9.52 -9.66 -9.95
C ASP A 80 -8.19 -10.10 -9.34
N CYS A 81 -7.37 -9.16 -8.90
CA CYS A 81 -6.06 -9.43 -8.31
C CYS A 81 -6.18 -9.61 -6.80
N THR A 82 -5.18 -10.26 -6.20
CA THR A 82 -5.14 -10.49 -4.76
C THR A 82 -4.53 -9.32 -4.04
N PRO A 83 -5.24 -8.68 -3.09
CA PRO A 83 -4.63 -7.70 -2.20
C PRO A 83 -3.89 -8.45 -1.08
N ILE A 84 -2.69 -7.98 -0.76
CA ILE A 84 -1.91 -8.51 0.35
C ILE A 84 -1.57 -7.33 1.28
N MET A 85 -1.85 -7.51 2.56
CA MET A 85 -1.49 -6.52 3.58
C MET A 85 -0.54 -7.17 4.58
N LEU A 86 0.58 -6.50 4.83
CA LEU A 86 1.60 -6.99 5.75
C LEU A 86 1.86 -5.93 6.82
N TRP A 87 2.23 -6.37 8.02
CA TRP A 87 2.69 -5.47 9.07
C TRP A 87 3.72 -6.17 9.95
N ASP A 88 4.60 -5.36 10.56
CA ASP A 88 5.60 -5.82 11.51
C ASP A 88 5.41 -5.04 12.81
N ASP A 89 5.11 -5.75 13.89
CA ASP A 89 4.86 -5.14 15.20
C ASP A 89 6.12 -4.54 15.83
N THR A 90 7.30 -4.99 15.42
CA THR A 90 8.57 -4.51 15.98
C THR A 90 9.00 -3.19 15.33
N THR A 91 8.97 -3.13 14.01
CA THR A 91 9.44 -1.97 13.24
C THR A 91 8.33 -0.99 12.90
N HIS A 92 7.07 -1.36 13.13
CA HIS A 92 5.87 -0.59 12.77
C HIS A 92 5.73 -0.36 11.26
N VAL A 93 6.35 -1.20 10.44
CA VAL A 93 6.21 -1.14 8.99
C VAL A 93 4.89 -1.78 8.58
N ILE A 94 4.17 -1.12 7.68
CA ILE A 94 2.98 -1.67 7.03
C ILE A 94 3.17 -1.68 5.52
N SER A 95 2.54 -2.62 4.85
CA SER A 95 2.61 -2.74 3.39
C SER A 95 1.24 -3.04 2.81
N ALA A 96 0.94 -2.43 1.68
CA ALA A 96 -0.22 -2.74 0.85
C ALA A 96 0.28 -3.16 -0.53
N ILE A 97 -0.09 -4.36 -0.96
CA ILE A 97 0.48 -5.01 -2.14
C ILE A 97 -0.65 -5.40 -3.09
N HIS A 98 -0.52 -5.02 -4.35
CA HIS A 98 -1.36 -5.49 -5.44
C HIS A 98 -0.68 -6.69 -6.10
N ALA A 99 -1.17 -7.91 -5.82
CA ALA A 99 -0.62 -9.14 -6.37
C ALA A 99 -1.51 -9.66 -7.50
N GLY A 100 -1.28 -9.19 -8.73
CA GLY A 100 -1.86 -9.76 -9.93
C GLY A 100 -1.16 -11.07 -10.29
N TRP A 101 -1.64 -11.77 -11.33
CA TRP A 101 -1.03 -13.04 -11.69
C TRP A 101 0.45 -12.88 -12.08
N LYS A 102 0.82 -11.78 -12.76
CA LYS A 102 2.22 -11.48 -13.09
C LYS A 102 3.03 -11.22 -11.83
N GLY A 103 2.51 -10.39 -10.92
CA GLY A 103 3.16 -10.11 -9.66
C GLY A 103 3.31 -11.35 -8.78
N THR A 104 2.31 -12.23 -8.77
CA THR A 104 2.38 -13.48 -8.03
C THR A 104 3.44 -14.40 -8.61
N VAL A 105 3.51 -14.53 -9.93
CA VAL A 105 4.54 -15.33 -10.61
C VAL A 105 5.93 -14.76 -10.34
N LYS A 106 6.07 -13.43 -10.31
CA LYS A 106 7.33 -12.74 -10.02
C LYS A 106 7.59 -12.57 -8.52
N ARG A 107 6.72 -13.11 -7.67
CA ARG A 107 6.87 -13.11 -6.21
C ARG A 107 6.94 -11.71 -5.60
N ILE A 108 5.94 -10.87 -5.91
CA ILE A 108 5.92 -9.48 -5.44
C ILE A 108 5.95 -9.37 -3.90
N ALA A 109 5.31 -10.28 -3.18
CA ALA A 109 5.32 -10.26 -1.72
C ALA A 109 6.74 -10.49 -1.19
N GLU A 110 7.47 -11.44 -1.73
CA GLU A 110 8.88 -11.69 -1.37
C GLU A 110 9.76 -10.50 -1.73
N SER A 111 9.57 -9.95 -2.92
CA SER A 111 10.30 -8.77 -3.38
C SER A 111 10.06 -7.57 -2.46
N ASN A 112 8.81 -7.36 -2.02
CA ASN A 112 8.47 -6.31 -1.06
C ASN A 112 9.20 -6.50 0.26
N ILE A 113 9.20 -7.72 0.79
CA ILE A 113 9.90 -8.04 2.04
C ILE A 113 11.40 -7.81 1.89
N ASP A 114 11.99 -8.20 0.76
CA ASP A 114 13.42 -8.00 0.51
C ASP A 114 13.80 -6.51 0.49
N VAL A 115 12.97 -5.66 -0.07
CA VAL A 115 13.18 -4.20 -0.07
C VAL A 115 13.18 -3.64 1.35
N LEU A 116 12.39 -4.23 2.26
CA LEU A 116 12.24 -3.78 3.64
C LEU A 116 13.34 -4.28 4.60
N ARG A 117 14.15 -5.19 4.17
CA ARG A 117 15.22 -5.74 5.01
C ARG A 117 16.41 -4.78 5.23
#